data_0ff63b6aa53b7baa011c2b30cdc963b0
#
_entry.id   0ff63b6aa53b7baa011c2b30cdc963b0
#
_cell.length_a   1.000
_cell.length_b   1.000
_cell.length_c   1.000
_cell.angle_alpha   90.00
_cell.angle_beta   90.00
_cell.angle_gamma   90.00
#
_symmetry.space_group_name_H-M   'P 1'
#
loop_
_entity.id
_entity.type
_entity.pdbx_description
1 polymer ?
#
loop_
_entity_poly.entity_id
_entity_poly.type
_entity_poly.pdbx_seq_one_letter_code
_entity_poly.pdbx_strand_id
1 'polypeptide(L)'
;GDIGDKDNILSIIDNEPDGDRCEAKLRSYAGGKAWRRLATEVFPQVRRAKIVVVTDEGEFEAVLTDEGTTIETVEEPVVEQPAAEPIAEVSVATDTAPAATELPMWQRHAYLKTNVPAWFLLWINLAGEYDIAKHWSVNLSIYYSGFDYFQRTRKYRTFALMPEVRYWFRPDNQGFFVAPHLGLGWYNVAFEGAYRYQDHDGRTPAIGGGVNAGFRCNISRNKRWRLECSVGFGIYALDYDMFVNKANGLLAGRKKRTFYGIDNAALSVCYMFDVRKKGGRK
;
A
#
# COMPACT_ATOMS: atom_id res chain seq x y z
N GLY A 1 -36.46 -5.19 -17.28
CA GLY A 1 -37.19 -4.03 -17.77
C GLY A 1 -36.44 -3.40 -18.91
N ASP A 2 -37.15 -3.19 -20.01
CA ASP A 2 -36.63 -2.66 -21.26
C ASP A 2 -36.14 -1.21 -21.04
N ILE A 3 -34.85 -0.99 -21.27
CA ILE A 3 -34.26 0.37 -21.28
C ILE A 3 -34.57 0.89 -22.69
N GLY A 4 -35.69 1.61 -22.84
CA GLY A 4 -36.21 2.10 -24.12
C GLY A 4 -35.30 2.99 -25.00
N ASP A 5 -33.99 3.04 -24.70
CA ASP A 5 -32.97 3.76 -25.43
C ASP A 5 -31.61 3.01 -25.44
N LYS A 6 -31.66 1.68 -25.34
CA LYS A 6 -30.46 0.83 -25.26
C LYS A 6 -29.46 1.09 -26.40
N ASP A 7 -29.97 1.20 -27.62
CA ASP A 7 -29.11 1.37 -28.81
C ASP A 7 -28.40 2.75 -28.81
N ASN A 8 -29.07 3.80 -28.35
CA ASN A 8 -28.47 5.12 -28.22
C ASN A 8 -27.42 5.18 -27.09
N ILE A 9 -27.67 4.48 -25.98
CA ILE A 9 -26.70 4.38 -24.86
C ILE A 9 -25.47 3.60 -25.32
N LEU A 10 -25.61 2.48 -25.99
CA LEU A 10 -24.51 1.70 -26.56
C LEU A 10 -23.73 2.51 -27.59
N SER A 11 -24.43 3.26 -28.47
CA SER A 11 -23.77 4.16 -29.43
C SER A 11 -22.94 5.25 -28.75
N ILE A 12 -23.36 5.79 -27.61
CA ILE A 12 -22.55 6.77 -26.85
C ILE A 12 -21.30 6.09 -26.28
N ILE A 13 -21.42 4.87 -25.76
CA ILE A 13 -20.30 4.12 -25.19
C ILE A 13 -19.28 3.72 -26.27
N ASP A 14 -19.74 3.24 -27.42
CA ASP A 14 -18.89 2.76 -28.50
C ASP A 14 -18.16 3.90 -29.25
N ASN A 15 -18.76 5.07 -29.31
CA ASN A 15 -18.21 6.22 -30.04
C ASN A 15 -17.34 7.15 -29.20
N GLU A 16 -17.26 6.95 -27.87
CA GLU A 16 -16.46 7.79 -26.98
C GLU A 16 -15.42 6.96 -26.22
N PRO A 17 -14.17 6.87 -26.68
CA PRO A 17 -13.12 6.10 -26.04
C PRO A 17 -12.61 6.70 -24.72
N ASP A 18 -12.91 7.98 -24.47
CA ASP A 18 -12.57 8.68 -23.24
C ASP A 18 -13.67 8.45 -22.18
N GLY A 19 -13.33 7.75 -21.09
CA GLY A 19 -14.27 7.40 -20.03
C GLY A 19 -14.97 8.59 -19.38
N ASP A 20 -14.24 9.69 -19.14
CA ASP A 20 -14.79 10.89 -18.48
C ASP A 20 -15.79 11.62 -19.42
N ARG A 21 -15.50 11.67 -20.71
CA ARG A 21 -16.38 12.25 -21.72
C ARG A 21 -17.59 11.37 -21.97
N CYS A 22 -17.42 10.05 -21.99
CA CYS A 22 -18.50 9.10 -22.09
C CYS A 22 -19.48 9.26 -20.91
N GLU A 23 -18.96 9.34 -19.69
CA GLU A 23 -19.77 9.57 -18.50
C GLU A 23 -20.52 10.90 -18.55
N ALA A 24 -19.86 11.99 -18.96
CA ALA A 24 -20.50 13.31 -19.09
C ALA A 24 -21.65 13.31 -20.13
N LYS A 25 -21.45 12.62 -21.25
CA LYS A 25 -22.50 12.44 -22.28
C LYS A 25 -23.66 11.61 -21.78
N LEU A 26 -23.40 10.50 -21.08
CA LEU A 26 -24.44 9.66 -20.48
C LEU A 26 -25.23 10.39 -19.38
N ARG A 27 -24.55 11.22 -18.58
CA ARG A 27 -25.21 12.06 -17.57
C ARG A 27 -26.14 13.12 -18.14
N SER A 28 -25.79 13.67 -19.30
CA SER A 28 -26.60 14.70 -19.99
C SER A 28 -27.70 14.10 -20.88
N TYR A 29 -27.54 12.87 -21.33
CA TYR A 29 -28.47 12.21 -22.25
C TYR A 29 -29.86 12.05 -21.63
N ALA A 30 -30.90 12.42 -22.39
CA ALA A 30 -32.29 12.36 -21.97
C ALA A 30 -32.60 12.98 -20.57
N GLY A 31 -31.90 14.09 -20.24
CA GLY A 31 -32.06 14.76 -18.95
C GLY A 31 -31.54 13.94 -17.77
N GLY A 32 -30.61 13.05 -17.99
CA GLY A 32 -29.97 12.21 -16.96
C GLY A 32 -30.82 11.05 -16.46
N LYS A 33 -31.95 10.76 -17.09
CA LYS A 33 -32.81 9.62 -16.69
C LYS A 33 -32.12 8.28 -16.89
N ALA A 34 -31.42 8.11 -18.02
CA ALA A 34 -30.68 6.90 -18.33
C ALA A 34 -29.53 6.68 -17.34
N TRP A 35 -28.76 7.72 -17.04
CA TRP A 35 -27.69 7.65 -16.05
C TRP A 35 -28.17 7.27 -14.64
N ARG A 36 -29.22 7.91 -14.15
CA ARG A 36 -29.80 7.59 -12.83
C ARG A 36 -30.21 6.12 -12.74
N ARG A 37 -30.82 5.59 -13.81
CA ARG A 37 -31.22 4.18 -13.85
C ARG A 37 -30.03 3.22 -13.88
N LEU A 38 -28.99 3.54 -14.65
CA LEU A 38 -27.73 2.78 -14.64
C LEU A 38 -27.09 2.80 -13.26
N ALA A 39 -27.06 3.94 -12.59
CA ALA A 39 -26.45 4.11 -11.26
C ALA A 39 -27.20 3.35 -10.15
N THR A 40 -28.54 3.26 -10.23
CA THR A 40 -29.35 2.63 -9.19
C THR A 40 -29.68 1.15 -9.44
N GLU A 41 -29.82 0.73 -10.70
CA GLU A 41 -30.26 -0.62 -11.02
C GLU A 41 -29.10 -1.53 -11.54
N VAL A 42 -28.13 -0.97 -12.25
CA VAL A 42 -27.10 -1.76 -12.94
C VAL A 42 -25.76 -1.76 -12.19
N PHE A 43 -25.27 -0.59 -11.79
CA PHE A 43 -23.95 -0.47 -11.15
C PHE A 43 -23.84 -1.22 -9.82
N PRO A 44 -24.84 -1.29 -8.95
CA PRO A 44 -24.78 -2.11 -7.74
C PRO A 44 -24.61 -3.59 -8.04
N GLN A 45 -25.18 -4.09 -9.16
CA GLN A 45 -25.09 -5.49 -9.56
C GLN A 45 -23.72 -5.84 -10.18
N VAL A 46 -23.01 -4.87 -10.75
CA VAL A 46 -21.72 -5.07 -11.43
C VAL A 46 -20.53 -4.78 -10.48
N ARG A 47 -20.74 -3.98 -9.45
CA ARG A 47 -19.73 -3.68 -8.42
C ARG A 47 -19.67 -4.79 -7.36
N ARG A 48 -19.31 -6.00 -7.80
CA ARG A 48 -19.06 -7.12 -6.89
C ARG A 48 -17.59 -7.46 -6.94
N ALA A 49 -16.92 -7.39 -5.79
CA ALA A 49 -15.58 -7.94 -5.64
C ALA A 49 -15.70 -9.37 -5.12
N LYS A 50 -15.20 -10.34 -5.88
CA LYS A 50 -15.09 -11.73 -5.45
C LYS A 50 -13.69 -11.91 -4.85
N ILE A 51 -13.62 -12.26 -3.57
CA ILE A 51 -12.38 -12.63 -2.89
C ILE A 51 -12.45 -14.12 -2.60
N VAL A 52 -11.54 -14.88 -3.21
CA VAL A 52 -11.35 -16.30 -2.92
C VAL A 52 -10.15 -16.41 -1.99
N VAL A 53 -10.36 -16.90 -0.78
CA VAL A 53 -9.30 -17.21 0.17
C VAL A 53 -9.10 -18.71 0.17
N VAL A 54 -7.94 -19.14 -0.34
CA VAL A 54 -7.53 -20.54 -0.33
C VAL A 54 -6.67 -20.77 0.90
N THR A 55 -7.11 -21.65 1.79
CA THR A 55 -6.36 -22.08 2.97
C THR A 55 -6.14 -23.59 2.88
N ASP A 56 -5.25 -24.14 3.70
CA ASP A 56 -5.00 -25.60 3.77
C ASP A 56 -6.23 -26.38 4.25
N GLU A 57 -7.27 -25.69 4.76
CA GLU A 57 -8.51 -26.28 5.27
C GLU A 57 -9.70 -26.16 4.28
N GLY A 58 -9.53 -25.51 3.13
CA GLY A 58 -10.56 -25.35 2.10
C GLY A 58 -10.58 -23.98 1.43
N GLU A 59 -11.43 -23.86 0.40
CA GLU A 59 -11.70 -22.59 -0.29
C GLU A 59 -12.92 -21.90 0.32
N PHE A 60 -12.76 -20.64 0.70
CA PHE A 60 -13.85 -19.79 1.16
C PHE A 60 -14.09 -18.68 0.14
N GLU A 61 -15.32 -18.57 -0.32
CA GLU A 61 -15.75 -17.51 -1.22
C GLU A 61 -16.46 -16.41 -0.44
N ALA A 62 -15.94 -15.19 -0.47
CA ALA A 62 -16.58 -14.01 0.10
C ALA A 62 -17.04 -13.07 -1.01
N VAL A 63 -18.32 -12.78 -1.08
CA VAL A 63 -18.91 -11.80 -2.00
C VAL A 63 -19.19 -10.52 -1.22
N LEU A 64 -18.49 -9.43 -1.57
CA LEU A 64 -18.74 -8.10 -1.00
C LEU A 64 -19.90 -7.44 -1.75
N THR A 65 -20.99 -7.18 -1.04
CA THR A 65 -22.11 -6.37 -1.51
C THR A 65 -22.24 -5.12 -0.63
N ASP A 66 -22.94 -4.09 -1.13
CA ASP A 66 -23.16 -2.82 -0.38
C ASP A 66 -23.91 -3.00 0.96
N GLU A 67 -24.50 -4.18 1.21
CA GLU A 67 -25.27 -4.48 2.43
C GLU A 67 -24.49 -5.31 3.49
N GLY A 68 -23.21 -5.61 3.27
CA GLY A 68 -22.38 -6.36 4.21
C GLY A 68 -21.72 -7.60 3.59
N THR A 69 -20.83 -8.22 4.36
CA THR A 69 -20.11 -9.43 3.95
C THR A 69 -20.91 -10.66 4.31
N THR A 70 -21.38 -11.41 3.31
CA THR A 70 -21.97 -12.74 3.54
C THR A 70 -20.91 -13.80 3.24
N ILE A 71 -20.62 -14.66 4.21
CA ILE A 71 -19.73 -15.81 4.05
C ILE A 71 -20.63 -17.01 3.77
N GLU A 72 -20.58 -17.54 2.55
CA GLU A 72 -21.18 -18.83 2.23
C GLU A 72 -20.11 -19.91 2.34
N THR A 73 -20.34 -20.87 3.22
CA THR A 73 -19.52 -22.08 3.32
C THR A 73 -20.05 -23.06 2.27
N VAL A 74 -19.22 -23.42 1.30
CA VAL A 74 -19.56 -24.47 0.34
C VAL A 74 -19.35 -25.80 1.04
N GLU A 75 -20.44 -26.48 1.43
CA GLU A 75 -20.38 -27.87 1.89
C GLU A 75 -20.08 -28.78 0.68
N GLU A 76 -18.92 -29.42 0.67
CA GLU A 76 -18.63 -30.50 -0.25
C GLU A 76 -19.53 -31.74 0.05
N PRO A 77 -19.98 -32.44 -0.96
CA PRO A 77 -20.73 -33.68 -0.74
C PRO A 77 -19.81 -34.75 -0.11
N VAL A 78 -20.26 -35.30 1.01
CA VAL A 78 -19.63 -36.41 1.71
C VAL A 78 -19.50 -37.60 0.77
N VAL A 79 -18.28 -37.94 0.38
CA VAL A 79 -17.99 -39.21 -0.29
C VAL A 79 -17.83 -40.27 0.80
N GLU A 80 -18.78 -41.25 0.80
CA GLU A 80 -18.71 -42.44 1.63
C GLU A 80 -17.40 -43.21 1.40
N GLN A 81 -16.62 -43.39 2.48
CA GLN A 81 -15.45 -44.28 2.48
C GLN A 81 -15.89 -45.75 2.47
N PRO A 82 -15.34 -46.59 1.57
CA PRO A 82 -15.50 -48.03 1.69
C PRO A 82 -14.64 -48.62 2.83
N ALA A 83 -15.22 -49.64 3.49
CA ALA A 83 -14.74 -50.31 4.67
C ALA A 83 -13.29 -50.83 4.60
N ALA A 84 -12.63 -50.75 5.74
CA ALA A 84 -11.25 -51.16 5.98
C ALA A 84 -11.04 -52.69 5.80
N GLU A 85 -10.02 -53.07 5.03
CA GLU A 85 -9.41 -54.40 5.06
C GLU A 85 -8.28 -54.47 6.10
N PRO A 86 -7.98 -55.68 6.69
CA PRO A 86 -7.11 -55.76 7.88
C PRO A 86 -5.64 -55.62 7.54
N ILE A 87 -4.97 -54.85 8.38
CA ILE A 87 -3.55 -54.46 8.31
C ILE A 87 -2.69 -55.70 8.60
N ALA A 88 -1.83 -56.07 7.66
CA ALA A 88 -0.74 -57.00 7.84
C ALA A 88 0.36 -56.36 8.70
N GLU A 89 0.86 -57.11 9.69
CA GLU A 89 1.98 -56.74 10.58
C GLU A 89 3.23 -56.39 9.74
N VAL A 90 3.65 -55.14 9.76
CA VAL A 90 4.95 -54.69 9.23
C VAL A 90 5.97 -54.67 10.40
N SER A 91 6.97 -55.55 10.23
CA SER A 91 8.13 -55.60 11.12
C SER A 91 8.82 -54.23 11.27
N VAL A 92 8.96 -53.82 12.52
CA VAL A 92 9.71 -52.60 12.89
C VAL A 92 11.21 -52.80 12.59
N ALA A 93 11.67 -52.32 11.46
CA ALA A 93 13.08 -52.07 11.25
C ALA A 93 13.44 -50.82 12.07
N THR A 94 14.38 -50.98 12.99
CA THR A 94 14.95 -49.92 13.83
C THR A 94 15.71 -48.99 12.86
N ASP A 95 15.02 -47.98 12.36
CA ASP A 95 15.65 -46.97 11.50
C ASP A 95 16.31 -45.94 12.44
N THR A 96 17.59 -45.77 12.22
CA THR A 96 18.44 -44.78 12.89
C THR A 96 17.78 -43.43 12.71
N ALA A 97 17.45 -42.76 13.83
CA ALA A 97 16.86 -41.44 13.83
C ALA A 97 17.64 -40.52 12.87
N PRO A 98 16.97 -39.87 11.91
CA PRO A 98 17.65 -38.90 11.06
C PRO A 98 18.23 -37.82 11.95
N ALA A 99 19.55 -37.55 11.76
CA ALA A 99 20.25 -36.48 12.44
C ALA A 99 19.38 -35.22 12.42
N ALA A 100 19.07 -34.68 13.60
CA ALA A 100 18.27 -33.48 13.75
C ALA A 100 18.85 -32.40 12.82
N THR A 101 18.17 -32.12 11.72
CA THR A 101 18.53 -31.03 10.81
C THR A 101 18.43 -29.76 11.66
N GLU A 102 19.58 -29.22 12.09
CA GLU A 102 19.64 -27.96 12.81
C GLU A 102 18.87 -26.93 11.99
N LEU A 103 17.73 -26.46 12.51
CA LEU A 103 16.96 -25.41 11.88
C LEU A 103 17.90 -24.23 11.64
N PRO A 104 17.95 -23.68 10.42
CA PRO A 104 18.87 -22.60 10.10
C PRO A 104 18.69 -21.47 11.10
N MET A 105 19.79 -21.16 11.81
CA MET A 105 19.80 -20.13 12.84
C MET A 105 19.38 -18.80 12.20
N TRP A 106 18.37 -18.15 12.75
CA TRP A 106 17.86 -16.88 12.25
C TRP A 106 19.02 -15.88 12.07
N GLN A 107 19.12 -15.32 10.86
CA GLN A 107 20.15 -14.35 10.49
C GLN A 107 19.53 -12.95 10.40
N ARG A 108 20.27 -11.95 10.86
CA ARG A 108 19.88 -10.55 10.72
C ARG A 108 20.28 -10.04 9.35
N HIS A 109 19.40 -9.25 8.75
CA HIS A 109 19.65 -8.59 7.48
C HIS A 109 19.50 -7.08 7.64
N ALA A 110 20.17 -6.36 6.77
CA ALA A 110 19.96 -4.93 6.55
C ALA A 110 19.45 -4.75 5.12
N TYR A 111 18.62 -3.75 4.92
CA TYR A 111 18.07 -3.46 3.60
C TYR A 111 18.28 -2.00 3.26
N LEU A 112 18.62 -1.74 2.01
CA LEU A 112 18.56 -0.42 1.40
C LEU A 112 17.42 -0.40 0.42
N LYS A 113 16.56 0.62 0.48
CA LYS A 113 15.32 0.68 -0.29
C LYS A 113 15.14 2.04 -0.93
N THR A 114 14.47 2.05 -2.08
CA THR A 114 14.01 3.27 -2.73
C THR A 114 12.62 3.09 -3.31
N ASN A 115 11.76 4.09 -3.14
CA ASN A 115 10.40 4.14 -3.68
C ASN A 115 10.46 4.64 -5.12
N VAL A 116 10.19 3.77 -6.08
CA VAL A 116 10.32 4.06 -7.51
C VAL A 116 9.33 5.14 -7.99
N PRO A 117 8.03 5.10 -7.69
CA PRO A 117 7.09 6.16 -8.02
C PRO A 117 7.51 7.55 -7.57
N ALA A 118 8.17 7.68 -6.42
CA ALA A 118 8.60 8.98 -5.91
C ALA A 118 9.64 9.65 -6.81
N TRP A 119 10.48 8.88 -7.51
CA TRP A 119 11.45 9.44 -8.47
C TRP A 119 10.77 10.13 -9.67
N PHE A 120 9.63 9.59 -10.14
CA PHE A 120 8.86 10.24 -11.21
C PHE A 120 8.25 11.57 -10.77
N LEU A 121 8.04 11.73 -9.46
CA LEU A 121 7.61 12.99 -8.85
C LEU A 121 8.78 13.89 -8.45
N LEU A 122 10.01 13.58 -8.88
CA LEU A 122 11.24 14.26 -8.51
C LEU A 122 11.50 14.29 -6.99
N TRP A 123 11.04 13.25 -6.28
CA TRP A 123 11.34 13.04 -4.87
C TRP A 123 12.50 12.06 -4.74
N ILE A 124 13.64 12.57 -4.40
CA ILE A 124 14.78 11.75 -4.01
C ILE A 124 14.39 11.08 -2.69
N ASN A 125 14.49 9.77 -2.66
CA ASN A 125 14.15 9.01 -1.46
C ASN A 125 15.09 7.85 -1.25
N LEU A 126 15.34 7.58 0.02
CA LEU A 126 16.16 6.46 0.46
C LEU A 126 15.60 5.94 1.77
N ALA A 127 15.56 4.63 1.95
CA ALA A 127 15.20 4.05 3.22
C ALA A 127 16.21 2.95 3.61
N GLY A 128 16.54 2.92 4.90
CA GLY A 128 17.33 1.88 5.53
C GLY A 128 16.48 1.07 6.48
N GLU A 129 16.58 -0.25 6.41
CA GLU A 129 15.87 -1.15 7.32
C GLU A 129 16.83 -2.16 7.93
N TYR A 130 16.58 -2.54 9.18
CA TYR A 130 17.38 -3.51 9.91
C TYR A 130 16.50 -4.48 10.70
N ASP A 131 16.78 -5.78 10.56
CA ASP A 131 16.10 -6.85 11.29
C ASP A 131 16.60 -6.90 12.73
N ILE A 132 15.72 -6.56 13.70
CA ILE A 132 16.05 -6.61 15.13
C ILE A 132 15.68 -7.94 15.77
N ALA A 133 14.62 -8.61 15.27
CA ALA A 133 14.17 -9.94 15.72
C ALA A 133 13.49 -10.68 14.56
N LYS A 134 13.08 -11.95 14.77
CA LYS A 134 12.48 -12.82 13.74
C LYS A 134 11.27 -12.19 13.03
N HIS A 135 10.45 -11.44 13.75
CA HIS A 135 9.23 -10.80 13.23
C HIS A 135 9.32 -9.28 13.27
N TRP A 136 10.48 -8.72 13.65
CA TRP A 136 10.59 -7.30 13.88
C TRP A 136 11.75 -6.68 13.12
N SER A 137 11.47 -5.59 12.45
CA SER A 137 12.48 -4.71 11.86
C SER A 137 12.20 -3.24 12.19
N VAL A 138 13.24 -2.43 12.11
CA VAL A 138 13.13 -0.98 12.17
C VAL A 138 13.50 -0.40 10.82
N ASN A 139 12.76 0.58 10.37
CA ASN A 139 12.98 1.25 9.10
C ASN A 139 13.01 2.76 9.28
N LEU A 140 13.88 3.44 8.54
CA LEU A 140 13.91 4.89 8.44
C LEU A 140 13.84 5.28 6.97
N SER A 141 12.78 5.96 6.59
CA SER A 141 12.62 6.52 5.25
C SER A 141 12.89 8.02 5.27
N ILE A 142 13.65 8.49 4.27
CA ILE A 142 14.02 9.88 4.07
C ILE A 142 13.53 10.27 2.68
N TYR A 143 12.82 11.40 2.60
CA TYR A 143 12.34 11.99 1.36
C TYR A 143 12.84 13.41 1.24
N TYR A 144 13.33 13.76 0.06
CA TYR A 144 13.79 15.10 -0.26
C TYR A 144 13.33 15.54 -1.64
N SER A 145 12.77 16.72 -1.74
CA SER A 145 12.50 17.40 -3.00
C SER A 145 12.94 18.86 -2.86
N GLY A 146 13.79 19.31 -3.74
CA GLY A 146 14.27 20.69 -3.80
C GLY A 146 13.86 21.43 -5.06
N PHE A 147 12.88 20.87 -5.81
CA PHE A 147 12.60 21.35 -7.16
C PHE A 147 11.53 22.44 -7.20
N ASP A 148 11.75 23.40 -8.08
CA ASP A 148 10.74 24.34 -8.56
C ASP A 148 10.34 23.83 -9.96
N TYR A 149 9.11 23.31 -10.13
CA TYR A 149 8.64 22.69 -11.38
C TYR A 149 8.52 23.71 -12.53
N PHE A 150 9.65 24.07 -13.16
CA PHE A 150 9.75 24.92 -14.37
C PHE A 150 9.00 26.25 -14.32
N GLN A 151 8.25 26.54 -13.25
CA GLN A 151 7.46 27.76 -13.05
C GLN A 151 7.66 28.31 -11.65
N ARG A 152 7.78 29.64 -11.53
CA ARG A 152 7.96 30.31 -10.24
C ARG A 152 6.77 30.13 -9.28
N THR A 153 5.60 29.81 -9.81
CA THR A 153 4.35 29.59 -9.07
C THR A 153 4.12 28.13 -8.65
N ARG A 154 4.97 27.20 -9.11
CA ARG A 154 4.94 25.79 -8.75
C ARG A 154 6.21 25.42 -7.99
N LYS A 155 6.10 25.26 -6.68
CA LYS A 155 7.21 24.85 -5.81
C LYS A 155 6.82 23.60 -5.07
N TYR A 156 7.76 22.68 -4.99
CA TYR A 156 7.61 21.50 -4.18
C TYR A 156 8.93 21.19 -3.47
N ARG A 157 9.17 21.93 -2.40
CA ARG A 157 10.36 21.76 -1.57
C ARG A 157 9.93 21.08 -0.29
N THR A 158 10.40 19.85 -0.09
CA THR A 158 10.01 19.04 1.06
C THR A 158 11.19 18.24 1.54
N PHE A 159 11.35 18.16 2.85
CA PHE A 159 12.20 17.20 3.52
C PHE A 159 11.35 16.46 4.54
N ALA A 160 11.35 15.11 4.48
CA ALA A 160 10.56 14.32 5.42
C ALA A 160 11.36 13.14 5.93
N LEU A 161 11.13 12.81 7.20
CA LEU A 161 11.67 11.66 7.91
C LEU A 161 10.50 10.81 8.41
N MET A 162 10.58 9.50 8.19
CA MET A 162 9.56 8.56 8.62
C MET A 162 10.22 7.32 9.24
N PRO A 163 10.50 7.33 10.55
CA PRO A 163 10.88 6.13 11.29
C PRO A 163 9.67 5.22 11.49
N GLU A 164 9.87 3.92 11.32
CA GLU A 164 8.86 2.88 11.46
C GLU A 164 9.39 1.71 12.26
N VAL A 165 8.51 1.07 13.03
CA VAL A 165 8.74 -0.25 13.62
C VAL A 165 7.81 -1.22 12.89
N ARG A 166 8.35 -2.28 12.31
CA ARG A 166 7.62 -3.22 11.46
C ARG A 166 7.43 -4.55 12.16
N TYR A 167 6.21 -5.05 12.15
CA TYR A 167 5.88 -6.41 12.51
C TYR A 167 5.58 -7.24 11.27
N TRP A 168 6.31 -8.33 11.08
CA TRP A 168 6.20 -9.27 9.98
C TRP A 168 5.39 -10.49 10.42
N PHE A 169 4.39 -10.87 9.64
CA PHE A 169 3.64 -12.10 9.93
C PHE A 169 4.46 -13.35 9.70
N ARG A 170 5.51 -13.28 8.88
CA ARG A 170 6.46 -14.37 8.65
C ARG A 170 7.82 -14.08 9.32
N PRO A 171 8.47 -15.13 9.88
CA PRO A 171 9.74 -14.97 10.61
C PRO A 171 10.95 -14.65 9.71
N ASP A 172 10.80 -14.77 8.39
CA ASP A 172 11.83 -14.44 7.40
C ASP A 172 11.76 -12.96 6.92
N ASN A 173 10.93 -12.16 7.58
CA ASN A 173 10.68 -10.76 7.25
C ASN A 173 10.31 -10.57 5.77
N GLN A 174 9.43 -11.44 5.30
CA GLN A 174 8.80 -11.43 3.99
C GLN A 174 7.28 -11.55 4.12
N GLY A 175 6.57 -11.32 3.02
CA GLY A 175 5.12 -11.35 3.01
C GLY A 175 4.52 -10.08 3.61
N PHE A 176 3.42 -10.21 4.29
CA PHE A 176 2.69 -9.08 4.88
C PHE A 176 3.38 -8.55 6.14
N PHE A 177 3.28 -7.24 6.30
CA PHE A 177 3.69 -6.53 7.51
C PHE A 177 2.72 -5.40 7.85
N VAL A 178 2.72 -5.02 9.11
CA VAL A 178 2.13 -3.78 9.63
C VAL A 178 3.19 -3.00 10.36
N ALA A 179 3.12 -1.66 10.29
CA ALA A 179 4.16 -0.81 10.83
C ALA A 179 3.59 0.51 11.36
N PRO A 180 3.48 0.70 12.66
CA PRO A 180 3.34 2.03 13.21
C PRO A 180 4.55 2.88 12.83
N HIS A 181 4.29 4.14 12.48
CA HIS A 181 5.31 5.10 12.10
C HIS A 181 5.07 6.47 12.69
N LEU A 182 6.14 7.24 12.79
CA LEU A 182 6.10 8.67 13.04
C LEU A 182 6.49 9.40 11.76
N GLY A 183 5.99 10.61 11.59
CA GLY A 183 6.33 11.46 10.45
C GLY A 183 6.73 12.85 10.88
N LEU A 184 7.84 13.34 10.33
CA LEU A 184 8.31 14.70 10.46
C LEU A 184 8.49 15.27 9.06
N GLY A 185 7.88 16.43 8.76
CA GLY A 185 7.93 17.00 7.43
C GLY A 185 8.12 18.52 7.44
N TRP A 186 9.18 19.00 6.80
CA TRP A 186 9.38 20.39 6.47
C TRP A 186 8.98 20.63 5.02
N TYR A 187 8.25 21.68 4.74
CA TYR A 187 7.70 21.89 3.42
C TYR A 187 7.58 23.37 3.04
N ASN A 188 7.74 23.63 1.76
CA ASN A 188 7.46 24.88 1.12
C ASN A 188 6.88 24.59 -0.25
N VAL A 189 5.55 24.60 -0.33
CA VAL A 189 4.81 24.11 -1.49
C VAL A 189 3.86 25.16 -2.07
N ALA A 190 3.77 25.18 -3.38
CA ALA A 190 2.84 26.02 -4.13
C ALA A 190 2.31 25.24 -5.34
N PHE A 191 1.00 25.14 -5.48
CA PHE A 191 0.31 24.43 -6.56
C PHE A 191 -0.48 25.42 -7.43
N GLU A 192 0.19 26.34 -8.12
CA GLU A 192 -0.42 27.35 -9.01
C GLU A 192 -1.54 28.22 -8.40
N GLY A 193 -1.87 28.02 -7.14
CA GLY A 193 -2.88 28.80 -6.45
C GLY A 193 -2.38 30.20 -6.03
N ALA A 194 -3.30 31.00 -5.49
CA ALA A 194 -2.99 32.35 -5.00
C ALA A 194 -1.97 32.34 -3.84
N TYR A 195 -1.82 31.21 -3.15
CA TYR A 195 -0.98 31.10 -1.97
C TYR A 195 0.07 29.99 -2.10
N ARG A 196 1.21 30.24 -1.46
CA ARG A 196 2.27 29.30 -1.16
C ARG A 196 2.18 28.94 0.33
N TYR A 197 2.36 27.70 0.66
CA TYR A 197 2.28 27.16 2.01
C TYR A 197 3.68 26.74 2.48
N GLN A 198 4.09 27.19 3.62
CA GLN A 198 5.39 26.87 4.20
C GLN A 198 5.18 26.53 5.68
N ASP A 199 5.95 25.56 6.18
CA ASP A 199 6.07 25.31 7.61
C ASP A 199 6.37 26.60 8.36
N HIS A 200 5.78 26.76 9.56
CA HIS A 200 5.86 28.01 10.30
C HIS A 200 7.33 28.38 10.61
N ASP A 201 7.71 29.60 10.26
CA ASP A 201 9.07 30.14 10.34
C ASP A 201 10.14 29.30 9.62
N GLY A 202 9.77 28.34 8.72
CA GLY A 202 10.69 27.40 8.10
C GLY A 202 11.39 26.47 9.08
N ARG A 203 10.83 26.28 10.28
CA ARG A 203 11.43 25.50 11.38
C ARG A 203 10.49 24.55 12.08
N THR A 204 9.18 24.80 12.04
CA THR A 204 8.18 24.00 12.73
C THR A 204 7.66 22.91 11.80
N PRO A 205 8.19 21.69 11.86
CA PRO A 205 7.76 20.62 10.94
C PRO A 205 6.29 20.23 11.17
N ALA A 206 5.65 19.71 10.15
CA ALA A 206 4.50 18.87 10.34
C ALA A 206 4.91 17.65 11.17
N ILE A 207 4.20 17.38 12.26
CA ILE A 207 4.46 16.24 13.14
C ILE A 207 3.23 15.37 13.20
N GLY A 208 3.41 14.08 13.04
CA GLY A 208 2.32 13.14 13.11
C GLY A 208 2.79 11.70 13.19
N GLY A 209 1.88 10.80 12.96
CA GLY A 209 2.14 9.38 12.90
C GLY A 209 0.93 8.64 12.40
N GLY A 210 1.14 7.37 12.12
CA GLY A 210 0.13 6.52 11.54
C GLY A 210 0.53 5.06 11.52
N VAL A 211 -0.11 4.31 10.66
CA VAL A 211 0.15 2.90 10.45
C VAL A 211 0.29 2.61 8.96
N ASN A 212 1.37 1.94 8.58
CA ASN A 212 1.58 1.36 7.27
C ASN A 212 1.18 -0.12 7.28
N ALA A 213 0.63 -0.57 6.17
CA ALA A 213 0.51 -1.99 5.84
C ALA A 213 1.17 -2.23 4.48
N GLY A 214 1.82 -3.38 4.33
CA GLY A 214 2.50 -3.68 3.08
C GLY A 214 2.84 -5.15 2.91
N PHE A 215 3.39 -5.44 1.73
CA PHE A 215 3.79 -6.78 1.33
C PHE A 215 5.15 -6.74 0.64
N ARG A 216 6.03 -7.69 0.98
CA ARG A 216 7.37 -7.86 0.40
C ARG A 216 7.53 -9.23 -0.21
N CYS A 217 8.06 -9.28 -1.44
CA CYS A 217 8.41 -10.52 -2.12
C CYS A 217 9.81 -10.48 -2.74
N ASN A 218 10.37 -11.65 -3.01
CA ASN A 218 11.65 -11.77 -3.70
C ASN A 218 11.44 -11.67 -5.21
N ILE A 219 12.27 -10.88 -5.88
CA ILE A 219 12.27 -10.75 -7.35
C ILE A 219 13.50 -11.39 -8.00
N SER A 220 14.49 -11.77 -7.21
CA SER A 220 15.71 -12.42 -7.72
C SER A 220 15.91 -13.83 -7.16
N ARG A 221 16.55 -14.70 -7.94
CA ARG A 221 16.87 -16.09 -7.53
C ARG A 221 17.78 -16.14 -6.29
N ASN A 222 18.68 -15.18 -6.15
CA ASN A 222 19.58 -15.08 -4.99
C ASN A 222 18.93 -14.43 -3.76
N LYS A 223 17.62 -14.08 -3.83
CA LYS A 223 16.81 -13.46 -2.77
C LYS A 223 17.34 -12.12 -2.23
N ARG A 224 18.32 -11.51 -2.91
CA ARG A 224 18.89 -10.21 -2.50
C ARG A 224 18.06 -9.04 -2.96
N TRP A 225 17.45 -9.12 -4.13
CA TRP A 225 16.54 -8.11 -4.64
C TRP A 225 15.10 -8.46 -4.27
N ARG A 226 14.42 -7.52 -3.67
CA ARG A 226 13.03 -7.67 -3.23
C ARG A 226 12.20 -6.50 -3.72
N LEU A 227 10.92 -6.75 -3.93
CA LEU A 227 9.92 -5.75 -4.20
C LEU A 227 9.02 -5.61 -2.97
N GLU A 228 8.71 -4.37 -2.60
CA GLU A 228 7.84 -4.06 -1.48
C GLU A 228 6.79 -3.05 -1.91
N CYS A 229 5.52 -3.35 -1.66
CA CYS A 229 4.44 -2.37 -1.79
C CYS A 229 3.89 -2.06 -0.41
N SER A 230 3.57 -0.79 -0.15
CA SER A 230 2.99 -0.36 1.12
C SER A 230 2.08 0.84 0.93
N VAL A 231 1.08 0.92 1.81
CA VAL A 231 0.20 2.06 1.96
C VAL A 231 0.09 2.41 3.43
N GLY A 232 0.10 3.70 3.74
CA GLY A 232 0.00 4.22 5.09
C GLY A 232 -1.15 5.20 5.26
N PHE A 233 -1.66 5.24 6.46
CA PHE A 233 -2.67 6.18 6.89
C PHE A 233 -2.23 6.85 8.18
N GLY A 234 -2.24 8.18 8.22
CA GLY A 234 -1.73 8.94 9.35
C GLY A 234 -2.51 10.19 9.69
N ILE A 235 -2.16 10.74 10.85
CA ILE A 235 -2.71 11.98 11.39
C ILE A 235 -1.52 12.91 11.70
N TYR A 236 -1.57 14.14 11.15
CA TYR A 236 -0.50 15.13 11.29
C TYR A 236 -1.02 16.47 11.76
N ALA A 237 -0.33 17.06 12.72
CA ALA A 237 -0.51 18.45 13.10
C ALA A 237 0.33 19.34 12.17
N LEU A 238 -0.32 20.25 11.48
CA LEU A 238 0.26 21.21 10.56
C LEU A 238 0.17 22.62 11.17
N ASP A 239 1.30 23.30 11.29
CA ASP A 239 1.37 24.72 11.61
C ASP A 239 2.12 25.41 10.48
N TYR A 240 1.45 26.29 9.74
CA TYR A 240 2.00 26.82 8.50
C TYR A 240 1.65 28.27 8.23
N ASP A 241 2.57 28.90 7.53
CA ASP A 241 2.44 30.26 7.02
C ASP A 241 1.96 30.22 5.56
N MET A 242 1.02 31.10 5.25
CA MET A 242 0.55 31.34 3.89
C MET A 242 1.17 32.60 3.33
N PHE A 243 1.85 32.50 2.22
CA PHE A 243 2.42 33.64 1.48
C PHE A 243 1.70 33.82 0.15
N VAL A 244 1.60 35.04 -0.34
CA VAL A 244 1.14 35.29 -1.71
C VAL A 244 2.09 34.58 -2.68
N ASN A 245 1.56 33.82 -3.61
CA ASN A 245 2.36 32.99 -4.53
C ASN A 245 3.01 33.82 -5.65
N LYS A 246 3.91 34.71 -5.27
CA LYS A 246 4.74 35.55 -6.14
C LYS A 246 6.18 35.55 -5.63
N ALA A 247 7.13 36.03 -6.45
CA ALA A 247 8.48 36.29 -5.99
C ALA A 247 8.41 37.27 -4.82
N ASN A 248 9.04 36.93 -3.68
CA ASN A 248 8.99 37.69 -2.44
C ASN A 248 7.57 38.07 -1.97
N GLY A 249 6.63 37.15 -2.15
CA GLY A 249 5.23 37.36 -1.75
C GLY A 249 5.10 37.62 -0.25
N LEU A 250 4.23 38.58 0.09
CA LEU A 250 3.94 38.96 1.46
C LEU A 250 3.26 37.81 2.24
N LEU A 251 3.50 37.75 3.55
CA LEU A 251 2.78 36.88 4.47
C LEU A 251 1.29 37.26 4.48
N ALA A 252 0.45 36.33 4.08
CA ALA A 252 -1.01 36.50 4.07
C ALA A 252 -1.68 36.05 5.37
N GLY A 253 -1.02 35.16 6.12
CA GLY A 253 -1.51 34.68 7.41
C GLY A 253 -0.88 33.37 7.83
N ARG A 254 -1.22 32.96 9.06
CA ARG A 254 -0.79 31.68 9.66
C ARG A 254 -2.02 30.84 9.96
N LYS A 255 -1.91 29.53 9.75
CA LYS A 255 -2.99 28.56 10.06
C LYS A 255 -2.45 27.32 10.72
N LYS A 256 -3.26 26.76 11.61
CA LYS A 256 -3.07 25.43 12.17
C LYS A 256 -4.14 24.50 11.65
N ARG A 257 -3.77 23.30 11.25
CA ARG A 257 -4.70 22.29 10.74
C ARG A 257 -4.25 20.89 11.13
N THR A 258 -5.19 20.03 11.44
CA THR A 258 -4.93 18.60 11.50
C THR A 258 -5.23 17.98 10.13
N PHE A 259 -4.27 17.26 9.59
CA PHE A 259 -4.44 16.41 8.41
C PHE A 259 -4.69 14.98 8.87
N TYR A 260 -5.58 14.30 8.21
CA TYR A 260 -5.80 12.85 8.34
C TYR A 260 -6.03 12.29 6.94
N GLY A 261 -5.38 11.15 6.64
CA GLY A 261 -5.50 10.54 5.33
C GLY A 261 -4.32 9.64 4.98
N ILE A 262 -4.25 9.26 3.71
CA ILE A 262 -3.13 8.51 3.17
C ILE A 262 -1.89 9.40 3.23
N ASP A 263 -0.88 8.96 3.96
CA ASP A 263 0.37 9.69 4.18
C ASP A 263 1.59 9.00 3.54
N ASN A 264 1.45 7.73 3.19
CA ASN A 264 2.48 6.98 2.49
C ASN A 264 1.86 6.07 1.43
N ALA A 265 2.46 6.07 0.25
CA ALA A 265 2.20 5.09 -0.81
C ALA A 265 3.53 4.78 -1.49
N ALA A 266 3.98 3.54 -1.40
CA ALA A 266 5.29 3.16 -1.90
C ALA A 266 5.27 1.84 -2.66
N LEU A 267 5.98 1.84 -3.79
CA LEU A 267 6.44 0.65 -4.50
C LEU A 267 7.96 0.69 -4.50
N SER A 268 8.57 -0.04 -3.60
CA SER A 268 10.00 0.07 -3.32
C SER A 268 10.77 -1.13 -3.84
N VAL A 269 11.91 -0.84 -4.44
CA VAL A 269 12.95 -1.84 -4.72
C VAL A 269 13.88 -1.88 -3.52
N CYS A 270 14.12 -3.09 -2.99
CA CYS A 270 14.92 -3.32 -1.80
C CYS A 270 16.12 -4.21 -2.15
N TYR A 271 17.28 -3.85 -1.64
CA TYR A 271 18.48 -4.69 -1.69
C TYR A 271 18.84 -5.16 -0.28
N MET A 272 19.02 -6.48 -0.11
CA MET A 272 19.32 -7.13 1.16
C MET A 272 20.82 -7.38 1.32
N PHE A 273 21.33 -7.03 2.49
CA PHE A 273 22.69 -7.30 2.96
C PHE A 273 22.65 -8.29 4.13
N ASP A 274 23.51 -9.31 4.06
CA ASP A 274 23.70 -10.24 5.17
C ASP A 274 24.59 -9.60 6.25
N VAL A 275 24.03 -9.41 7.43
CA VAL A 275 24.79 -8.91 8.59
C VAL A 275 25.41 -10.09 9.32
N ARG A 276 26.67 -10.45 8.95
CA ARG A 276 27.42 -11.49 9.66
C ARG A 276 27.81 -10.98 11.04
N LYS A 277 27.51 -11.74 12.10
CA LYS A 277 28.17 -11.54 13.38
C LYS A 277 29.68 -11.72 13.14
N LYS A 278 30.47 -10.69 13.38
CA LYS A 278 31.93 -10.82 13.46
C LYS A 278 32.21 -11.79 14.59
N GLY A 279 32.58 -13.03 14.27
CA GLY A 279 32.94 -14.02 15.25
C GLY A 279 34.07 -13.44 16.12
N GLY A 280 33.80 -13.32 17.42
CA GLY A 280 34.83 -12.94 18.36
C GLY A 280 35.98 -13.96 18.26
N ARG A 281 37.12 -13.50 17.80
CA ARG A 281 38.39 -14.22 17.95
C ARG A 281 38.63 -14.34 19.44
N LYS A 282 38.48 -15.56 20.00
CA LYS A 282 39.05 -15.92 21.29
C LYS A 282 40.53 -16.16 21.12
#